data_1e81caa2dcc571a43ac8011c4dcb1027
#
_entry.id   1e81caa2dcc571a43ac8011c4dcb1027
#
_cell.length_a   1.000
_cell.length_b   1.000
_cell.length_c   1.000
_cell.angle_alpha   90.00
_cell.angle_beta   90.00
_cell.angle_gamma   90.00
#
_symmetry.space_group_name_H-M   'P 1'
#
loop_
_entity.id
_entity.type
_entity.pdbx_description
1 polymer ?
#
loop_
_entity_poly.entity_id
_entity_poly.type
_entity_poly.pdbx_seq_one_letter_code
_entity_poly.pdbx_strand_id
1 'polypeptide(L)'
;MTWKTNLPAVRGKLLIDEALAPFTWFRVGGPADVVFLPADEQDLADFLKSLNPAVPVMAIGVGSNLLVRDGGVEGVIIRLGKGFNTVEALGDNRIKAGSAVPDAILARKAAEAGIAGLEFYAGIPGTIGGAVIMNAGCYGSETVNVVKSVRVMDRAGVVRELSVDELHYTYRHSALQDGETVIVLDATYEGAADEPAAIKARMAEITSRRETTQPIRERTGGSTFKNPPGHSSWKLVDEAGWRGKLFGGAMFSPLHSNFLINTGEATAADLEGLGDTVRADVLAKTGVQLDWEIKRIGRS
;
A
#
# COMPACT_ATOMS: atom_id res chain seq x y z
N MET A 1 17.21 -12.17 -21.43
CA MET A 1 15.76 -12.07 -21.66
C MET A 1 15.51 -11.08 -22.78
N THR A 2 14.98 -11.54 -23.90
CA THR A 2 14.86 -10.74 -25.16
C THR A 2 13.76 -9.67 -25.12
N TRP A 3 12.80 -9.75 -24.21
CA TRP A 3 11.69 -8.81 -24.17
C TRP A 3 12.09 -7.38 -23.73
N LYS A 4 13.13 -7.23 -22.89
CA LYS A 4 13.62 -5.92 -22.44
C LYS A 4 14.18 -5.06 -23.58
N THR A 5 14.65 -5.68 -24.66
CA THR A 5 15.18 -4.96 -25.83
C THR A 5 14.09 -4.54 -26.81
N ASN A 6 12.84 -4.96 -26.56
CA ASN A 6 11.70 -4.72 -27.44
C ASN A 6 10.49 -4.14 -26.67
N LEU A 7 10.78 -3.17 -25.80
CA LEU A 7 9.75 -2.49 -25.01
C LEU A 7 8.95 -1.52 -25.88
N PRO A 8 7.64 -1.34 -25.61
CA PRO A 8 6.84 -0.32 -26.28
C PRO A 8 7.41 1.08 -26.06
N ALA A 9 7.21 1.97 -27.03
CA ALA A 9 7.49 3.38 -26.88
C ALA A 9 6.54 4.00 -25.85
N VAL A 10 7.04 4.91 -25.01
CA VAL A 10 6.28 5.60 -23.98
C VAL A 10 6.53 7.10 -24.01
N ARG A 11 5.57 7.89 -23.51
CA ARG A 11 5.75 9.33 -23.24
C ARG A 11 6.32 9.57 -21.84
N GLY A 12 6.07 8.66 -20.92
CA GLY A 12 6.62 8.65 -19.58
C GLY A 12 8.08 8.18 -19.54
N LYS A 13 8.45 7.40 -18.52
CA LYS A 13 9.82 6.91 -18.35
C LYS A 13 9.85 5.40 -18.15
N LEU A 14 10.84 4.76 -18.78
CA LEU A 14 11.23 3.38 -18.51
C LEU A 14 12.61 3.39 -17.84
N LEU A 15 12.72 2.71 -16.71
CA LEU A 15 13.96 2.50 -15.99
C LEU A 15 14.25 1.00 -16.04
N ILE A 16 15.40 0.62 -16.56
CA ILE A 16 15.77 -0.77 -16.77
C ILE A 16 16.67 -1.23 -15.62
N ASP A 17 16.43 -2.43 -15.10
CA ASP A 17 17.18 -3.01 -13.98
C ASP A 17 17.28 -2.05 -12.76
N GLU A 18 16.18 -1.36 -12.49
CA GLU A 18 16.10 -0.30 -11.48
C GLU A 18 15.94 -0.88 -10.08
N ALA A 19 16.81 -0.48 -9.15
CA ALA A 19 16.73 -0.88 -7.75
C ALA A 19 15.42 -0.41 -7.10
N LEU A 20 14.69 -1.32 -6.45
CA LEU A 20 13.41 -0.99 -5.82
C LEU A 20 13.55 -0.48 -4.37
N ALA A 21 14.69 -0.62 -3.73
CA ALA A 21 14.94 -0.10 -2.38
C ALA A 21 14.55 1.38 -2.20
N PRO A 22 14.86 2.32 -3.13
CA PRO A 22 14.43 3.71 -3.02
C PRO A 22 12.92 3.92 -3.10
N PHE A 23 12.18 2.94 -3.64
CA PHE A 23 10.72 2.99 -3.83
C PHE A 23 9.95 2.34 -2.68
N THR A 24 10.62 1.79 -1.67
CA THR A 24 10.01 1.17 -0.50
C THR A 24 10.33 1.95 0.77
N TRP A 25 9.44 1.86 1.75
CA TRP A 25 9.68 2.46 3.06
C TRP A 25 10.71 1.69 3.88
N PHE A 26 10.82 0.39 3.70
CA PHE A 26 11.89 -0.41 4.31
C PHE A 26 13.28 -0.06 3.80
N ARG A 27 13.39 0.57 2.63
CA ARG A 27 14.67 0.86 1.97
C ARG A 27 15.49 -0.39 1.66
N VAL A 28 14.82 -1.50 1.38
CA VAL A 28 15.40 -2.75 0.89
C VAL A 28 14.70 -3.18 -0.39
N GLY A 29 15.30 -4.09 -1.13
CA GLY A 29 14.75 -4.71 -2.32
C GLY A 29 15.70 -4.67 -3.51
N GLY A 30 15.80 -5.79 -4.20
CA GLY A 30 16.55 -5.94 -5.45
C GLY A 30 15.90 -5.18 -6.62
N PRO A 31 16.48 -5.30 -7.82
CA PRO A 31 16.03 -4.56 -9.00
C PRO A 31 14.72 -5.11 -9.56
N ALA A 32 13.86 -4.24 -10.12
CA ALA A 32 12.86 -4.65 -11.10
C ALA A 32 13.50 -4.76 -12.48
N ASP A 33 13.05 -5.72 -13.30
CA ASP A 33 13.49 -5.80 -14.68
C ASP A 33 13.21 -4.50 -15.43
N VAL A 34 12.03 -3.91 -15.21
CA VAL A 34 11.64 -2.60 -15.75
C VAL A 34 10.74 -1.88 -14.72
N VAL A 35 10.99 -0.60 -14.50
CA VAL A 35 10.04 0.30 -13.83
C VAL A 35 9.46 1.25 -14.87
N PHE A 36 8.15 1.24 -15.02
CA PHE A 36 7.43 2.17 -15.90
C PHE A 36 6.74 3.26 -15.08
N LEU A 37 7.03 4.51 -15.41
CA LEU A 37 6.37 5.69 -14.87
C LEU A 37 5.56 6.36 -15.99
N PRO A 38 4.27 6.00 -16.15
CA PRO A 38 3.43 6.55 -17.22
C PRO A 38 3.22 8.05 -17.04
N ALA A 39 3.15 8.77 -18.16
CA ALA A 39 2.85 10.19 -18.17
C ALA A 39 1.39 10.46 -17.78
N ASP A 40 0.47 9.64 -18.27
CA ASP A 40 -0.98 9.70 -18.05
C ASP A 40 -1.65 8.36 -18.38
N GLU A 41 -3.00 8.35 -18.30
CA GLU A 41 -3.84 7.18 -18.54
C GLU A 41 -3.67 6.61 -19.96
N GLN A 42 -3.56 7.48 -20.97
CA GLN A 42 -3.38 7.04 -22.35
C GLN A 42 -2.01 6.36 -22.57
N ASP A 43 -0.95 6.93 -21.99
CA ASP A 43 0.40 6.34 -22.06
C ASP A 43 0.44 4.96 -21.37
N LEU A 44 -0.26 4.81 -20.25
CA LEU A 44 -0.42 3.54 -19.55
C LEU A 44 -1.17 2.52 -20.43
N ALA A 45 -2.29 2.92 -21.02
CA ALA A 45 -3.10 2.05 -21.88
C ALA A 45 -2.33 1.58 -23.11
N ASP A 46 -1.64 2.48 -23.81
CA ASP A 46 -0.88 2.18 -25.02
C ASP A 46 0.30 1.24 -24.70
N PHE A 47 0.97 1.46 -23.59
CA PHE A 47 2.03 0.57 -23.12
C PHE A 47 1.50 -0.84 -22.84
N LEU A 48 0.40 -0.97 -22.08
CA LEU A 48 -0.18 -2.27 -21.71
C LEU A 48 -0.66 -3.05 -22.95
N LYS A 49 -1.31 -2.37 -23.91
CA LYS A 49 -1.76 -2.97 -25.18
C LYS A 49 -0.61 -3.52 -26.02
N SER A 50 0.53 -2.82 -26.00
CA SER A 50 1.68 -3.14 -26.83
C SER A 50 2.68 -4.07 -26.16
N LEU A 51 2.64 -4.19 -24.83
CA LEU A 51 3.54 -5.07 -24.08
C LEU A 51 3.14 -6.53 -24.28
N ASN A 52 4.14 -7.39 -24.54
CA ASN A 52 3.92 -8.84 -24.64
C ASN A 52 3.11 -9.33 -23.42
N PRO A 53 1.94 -9.99 -23.62
CA PRO A 53 1.06 -10.43 -22.54
C PRO A 53 1.71 -11.44 -21.58
N ALA A 54 2.76 -12.14 -22.01
CA ALA A 54 3.51 -13.06 -21.14
C ALA A 54 4.42 -12.35 -20.13
N VAL A 55 4.68 -11.04 -20.27
CA VAL A 55 5.49 -10.26 -19.33
C VAL A 55 4.64 -9.92 -18.10
N PRO A 56 5.05 -10.32 -16.89
CA PRO A 56 4.34 -9.94 -15.67
C PRO A 56 4.29 -8.43 -15.46
N VAL A 57 3.18 -7.94 -14.92
CA VAL A 57 2.99 -6.51 -14.60
C VAL A 57 2.43 -6.40 -13.20
N MET A 58 2.96 -5.46 -12.43
CA MET A 58 2.45 -5.14 -11.09
C MET A 58 2.49 -3.63 -10.86
N ALA A 59 1.42 -3.06 -10.34
CA ALA A 59 1.41 -1.67 -9.89
C ALA A 59 1.86 -1.57 -8.43
N ILE A 60 2.66 -0.53 -8.12
CA ILE A 60 3.04 -0.18 -6.75
C ILE A 60 2.74 1.29 -6.47
N GLY A 61 2.39 1.58 -5.22
CA GLY A 61 2.28 2.95 -4.71
C GLY A 61 3.62 3.45 -4.14
N VAL A 62 3.57 4.05 -2.95
CA VAL A 62 4.77 4.55 -2.25
C VAL A 62 5.54 3.47 -1.49
N GLY A 63 5.15 2.21 -1.61
CA GLY A 63 5.86 1.08 -1.01
C GLY A 63 5.79 1.02 0.53
N SER A 64 4.76 1.62 1.13
CA SER A 64 4.58 1.68 2.59
C SER A 64 4.09 0.38 3.21
N ASN A 65 3.65 -0.59 2.41
CA ASN A 65 3.24 -1.93 2.84
C ASN A 65 3.88 -3.02 1.98
N LEU A 66 5.10 -2.77 1.46
CA LEU A 66 5.83 -3.69 0.60
C LEU A 66 7.17 -4.08 1.20
N LEU A 67 7.46 -5.38 1.16
CA LEU A 67 8.79 -5.95 1.30
C LEU A 67 9.18 -6.56 -0.06
N VAL A 68 10.11 -5.91 -0.73
CA VAL A 68 10.69 -6.41 -2.00
C VAL A 68 11.90 -7.25 -1.66
N ARG A 69 11.93 -8.51 -2.09
CA ARG A 69 13.03 -9.44 -1.86
C ARG A 69 14.29 -9.05 -2.62
N ASP A 70 15.43 -9.50 -2.11
CA ASP A 70 16.75 -9.09 -2.60
C ASP A 70 17.02 -9.54 -4.04
N GLY A 71 16.42 -10.65 -4.51
CA GLY A 71 16.50 -11.12 -5.90
C GLY A 71 15.70 -10.27 -6.92
N GLY A 72 14.98 -9.25 -6.44
CA GLY A 72 14.25 -8.31 -7.30
C GLY A 72 12.95 -8.87 -7.88
N VAL A 73 12.34 -8.13 -8.79
CA VAL A 73 11.00 -8.42 -9.35
C VAL A 73 11.11 -8.63 -10.86
N GLU A 74 10.56 -9.76 -11.32
CA GLU A 74 10.44 -10.06 -12.73
C GLU A 74 9.32 -9.25 -13.38
N GLY A 75 9.55 -8.82 -14.64
CA GLY A 75 8.55 -8.10 -15.42
C GLY A 75 8.58 -6.59 -15.20
N VAL A 76 7.42 -5.97 -15.30
CA VAL A 76 7.26 -4.52 -15.25
C VAL A 76 6.59 -4.09 -13.95
N ILE A 77 7.27 -3.27 -13.19
CA ILE A 77 6.68 -2.51 -12.09
C ILE A 77 6.13 -1.19 -12.64
N ILE A 78 4.84 -0.95 -12.47
CA ILE A 78 4.19 0.32 -12.83
C ILE A 78 4.09 1.17 -11.57
N ARG A 79 4.62 2.39 -11.63
CA ARG A 79 4.48 3.38 -10.57
C ARG A 79 3.79 4.62 -11.10
N LEU A 80 2.54 4.79 -10.69
CA LEU A 80 1.73 5.95 -11.07
C LEU A 80 2.24 7.22 -10.38
N GLY A 81 2.20 8.34 -11.10
CA GLY A 81 2.75 9.62 -10.66
C GLY A 81 1.81 10.79 -10.96
N LYS A 82 2.37 11.89 -11.46
CA LYS A 82 1.66 13.18 -11.64
C LYS A 82 0.38 13.07 -12.47
N GLY A 83 0.32 12.20 -13.48
CA GLY A 83 -0.88 11.98 -14.29
C GLY A 83 -2.06 11.35 -13.55
N PHE A 84 -1.85 10.90 -12.30
CA PHE A 84 -2.83 10.15 -11.50
C PHE A 84 -2.97 10.72 -10.07
N ASN A 85 -2.61 11.99 -9.84
CA ASN A 85 -2.58 12.59 -8.50
C ASN A 85 -3.55 13.75 -8.32
N THR A 86 -4.61 13.81 -9.11
CA THR A 86 -5.67 14.84 -8.99
C THR A 86 -6.64 14.49 -7.87
N VAL A 87 -7.16 15.53 -7.20
CA VAL A 87 -8.28 15.43 -6.26
C VAL A 87 -9.33 16.45 -6.65
N GLU A 88 -10.57 16.02 -6.79
CA GLU A 88 -11.70 16.83 -7.24
C GLU A 88 -12.91 16.63 -6.33
N ALA A 89 -13.46 17.72 -5.79
CA ALA A 89 -14.74 17.70 -5.10
C ALA A 89 -15.88 17.73 -6.14
N LEU A 90 -16.76 16.73 -6.09
CA LEU A 90 -17.82 16.53 -7.09
C LEU A 90 -19.18 17.15 -6.67
N GLY A 91 -19.26 17.73 -5.46
CA GLY A 91 -20.54 18.12 -4.84
C GLY A 91 -21.21 16.94 -4.12
N ASP A 92 -22.33 17.18 -3.44
CA ASP A 92 -23.12 16.17 -2.72
C ASP A 92 -22.28 15.28 -1.79
N ASN A 93 -21.32 15.89 -1.07
CA ASN A 93 -20.37 15.21 -0.18
C ASN A 93 -19.52 14.13 -0.86
N ARG A 94 -19.31 14.25 -2.18
CA ARG A 94 -18.46 13.33 -2.94
C ARG A 94 -17.15 13.97 -3.36
N ILE A 95 -16.11 13.15 -3.34
CA ILE A 95 -14.75 13.54 -3.73
C ILE A 95 -14.09 12.41 -4.51
N LYS A 96 -13.42 12.75 -5.61
CA LYS A 96 -12.68 11.81 -6.45
C LYS A 96 -11.18 12.04 -6.26
N ALA A 97 -10.42 10.95 -6.15
CA ALA A 97 -8.97 11.01 -6.01
C ALA A 97 -8.28 9.99 -6.91
N GLY A 98 -7.24 10.43 -7.60
CA GLY A 98 -6.37 9.57 -8.39
C GLY A 98 -5.54 8.63 -7.51
N SER A 99 -5.19 7.48 -8.06
CA SER A 99 -4.52 6.40 -7.31
C SER A 99 -3.14 6.76 -6.75
N ALA A 100 -2.46 7.76 -7.33
CA ALA A 100 -1.17 8.25 -6.85
C ALA A 100 -1.28 9.35 -5.77
N VAL A 101 -2.49 9.78 -5.42
CA VAL A 101 -2.73 10.75 -4.35
C VAL A 101 -2.36 10.11 -3.01
N PRO A 102 -1.52 10.75 -2.18
CA PRO A 102 -1.30 10.30 -0.80
C PRO A 102 -2.60 10.33 0.02
N ASP A 103 -2.83 9.31 0.81
CA ASP A 103 -4.04 9.15 1.63
C ASP A 103 -4.32 10.38 2.52
N ALA A 104 -3.27 10.92 3.17
CA ALA A 104 -3.38 12.12 3.97
C ALA A 104 -3.78 13.38 3.17
N ILE A 105 -3.48 13.42 1.87
CA ILE A 105 -3.90 14.52 0.98
C ILE A 105 -5.39 14.40 0.69
N LEU A 106 -5.91 13.20 0.43
CA LEU A 106 -7.35 12.98 0.29
C LEU A 106 -8.09 13.44 1.55
N ALA A 107 -7.67 12.99 2.75
CA ALA A 107 -8.29 13.40 4.02
C ALA A 107 -8.31 14.93 4.18
N ARG A 108 -7.18 15.59 3.90
CA ARG A 108 -7.10 17.06 3.96
C ARG A 108 -8.04 17.76 2.97
N LYS A 109 -8.09 17.26 1.73
CA LYS A 109 -8.95 17.84 0.69
C LYS A 109 -10.43 17.63 0.99
N ALA A 110 -10.81 16.47 1.54
CA ALA A 110 -12.15 16.21 2.03
C ALA A 110 -12.53 17.18 3.15
N ALA A 111 -11.63 17.38 4.15
CA ALA A 111 -11.85 18.33 5.22
C ALA A 111 -11.98 19.78 4.74
N GLU A 112 -11.18 20.20 3.74
CA GLU A 112 -11.30 21.53 3.10
C GLU A 112 -12.66 21.72 2.41
N ALA A 113 -13.23 20.62 1.88
CA ALA A 113 -14.54 20.60 1.21
C ALA A 113 -15.73 20.36 2.18
N GLY A 114 -15.49 20.22 3.50
CA GLY A 114 -16.55 19.96 4.49
C GLY A 114 -17.10 18.52 4.41
N ILE A 115 -16.30 17.56 3.93
CA ILE A 115 -16.68 16.16 3.76
C ILE A 115 -16.05 15.33 4.90
N ALA A 116 -16.86 14.92 5.87
CA ALA A 116 -16.48 14.06 6.99
C ALA A 116 -16.54 12.56 6.61
N GLY A 117 -15.90 11.72 7.42
CA GLY A 117 -15.85 10.27 7.26
C GLY A 117 -14.53 9.77 6.65
N LEU A 118 -13.72 10.67 6.08
CA LEU A 118 -12.44 10.34 5.45
C LEU A 118 -11.22 10.65 6.35
N GLU A 119 -11.43 11.07 7.61
CA GLU A 119 -10.37 11.49 8.53
C GLU A 119 -9.33 10.39 8.80
N PHE A 120 -9.75 9.12 8.80
CA PHE A 120 -8.85 7.98 9.04
C PHE A 120 -7.72 7.88 8.02
N TYR A 121 -7.92 8.37 6.80
CA TYR A 121 -6.85 8.42 5.78
C TYR A 121 -5.66 9.30 6.21
N ALA A 122 -5.84 10.24 7.15
CA ALA A 122 -4.72 10.99 7.73
C ALA A 122 -3.76 10.08 8.53
N GLY A 123 -4.24 8.94 9.01
CA GLY A 123 -3.45 7.93 9.72
C GLY A 123 -2.81 6.86 8.82
N ILE A 124 -3.05 6.87 7.51
CA ILE A 124 -2.55 5.85 6.59
C ILE A 124 -1.39 6.42 5.75
N PRO A 125 -0.20 5.81 5.81
CA PRO A 125 0.97 6.30 5.08
C PRO A 125 1.06 5.68 3.67
N GLY A 126 -0.01 5.75 2.91
CA GLY A 126 -0.14 5.12 1.61
C GLY A 126 -0.55 6.08 0.50
N THR A 127 -1.02 5.50 -0.59
CA THR A 127 -1.69 6.19 -1.69
C THR A 127 -3.02 5.51 -1.98
N ILE A 128 -3.93 6.24 -2.55
CA ILE A 128 -5.30 5.81 -2.86
C ILE A 128 -5.37 4.44 -3.54
N GLY A 129 -4.52 4.18 -4.54
CA GLY A 129 -4.51 2.88 -5.20
C GLY A 129 -4.21 1.72 -4.25
N GLY A 130 -3.24 1.90 -3.35
CA GLY A 130 -2.91 0.92 -2.31
C GLY A 130 -4.01 0.76 -1.27
N ALA A 131 -4.61 1.87 -0.83
CA ALA A 131 -5.68 1.88 0.14
C ALA A 131 -6.94 1.15 -0.38
N VAL A 132 -7.31 1.38 -1.64
CA VAL A 132 -8.40 0.68 -2.32
C VAL A 132 -8.15 -0.82 -2.39
N ILE A 133 -6.97 -1.25 -2.88
CA ILE A 133 -6.62 -2.66 -3.01
C ILE A 133 -6.65 -3.37 -1.65
N MET A 134 -6.13 -2.73 -0.61
CA MET A 134 -5.98 -3.33 0.72
C MET A 134 -7.20 -3.19 1.62
N ASN A 135 -8.29 -2.55 1.20
CA ASN A 135 -9.31 -2.07 2.13
C ASN A 135 -8.65 -1.45 3.36
N ALA A 136 -7.76 -0.47 3.10
CA ALA A 136 -6.98 0.12 4.16
C ALA A 136 -7.86 0.82 5.18
N GLY A 137 -7.50 0.70 6.46
CA GLY A 137 -8.28 1.30 7.54
C GLY A 137 -7.50 1.40 8.83
N CYS A 138 -7.87 2.36 9.65
CA CYS A 138 -7.36 2.57 10.99
C CYS A 138 -8.35 3.43 11.80
N TYR A 139 -8.18 3.45 13.11
CA TYR A 139 -8.98 4.29 14.02
C TYR A 139 -10.50 4.13 13.87
N GLY A 140 -10.96 2.89 13.60
CA GLY A 140 -12.38 2.53 13.58
C GLY A 140 -13.08 2.73 12.24
N SER A 141 -12.35 3.11 11.17
CA SER A 141 -12.89 3.17 9.82
C SER A 141 -11.96 2.53 8.79
N GLU A 142 -12.51 2.18 7.62
CA GLU A 142 -11.78 1.56 6.51
C GLU A 142 -12.38 1.98 5.16
N THR A 143 -11.67 1.73 4.08
CA THR A 143 -11.97 2.21 2.72
C THR A 143 -13.40 1.86 2.29
N VAL A 144 -13.88 0.65 2.56
CA VAL A 144 -15.25 0.20 2.17
C VAL A 144 -16.36 1.09 2.75
N ASN A 145 -16.12 1.75 3.87
CA ASN A 145 -17.14 2.60 4.51
C ASN A 145 -17.42 3.90 3.76
N VAL A 146 -16.51 4.31 2.88
CA VAL A 146 -16.57 5.63 2.21
C VAL A 146 -16.41 5.57 0.69
N VAL A 147 -15.82 4.50 0.13
CA VAL A 147 -15.67 4.35 -1.32
C VAL A 147 -17.02 4.06 -1.98
N LYS A 148 -17.25 4.61 -3.17
CA LYS A 148 -18.47 4.41 -3.98
C LYS A 148 -18.20 3.69 -5.28
N SER A 149 -17.12 4.06 -5.96
CA SER A 149 -16.69 3.39 -7.19
C SER A 149 -15.19 3.52 -7.36
N VAL A 150 -14.63 2.62 -8.14
CA VAL A 150 -13.19 2.57 -8.45
C VAL A 150 -13.02 2.37 -9.94
N ARG A 151 -12.25 3.26 -10.59
CA ARG A 151 -11.83 3.02 -11.98
C ARG A 151 -10.54 2.23 -12.00
N VAL A 152 -10.55 1.18 -12.79
CA VAL A 152 -9.40 0.29 -12.97
C VAL A 152 -9.09 0.13 -14.46
N MET A 153 -7.83 -0.13 -14.77
CA MET A 153 -7.38 -0.52 -16.11
C MET A 153 -6.90 -1.96 -16.06
N ASP A 154 -7.39 -2.79 -16.97
CA ASP A 154 -6.96 -4.18 -17.11
C ASP A 154 -5.66 -4.30 -17.93
N ARG A 155 -5.20 -5.53 -18.09
CA ARG A 155 -3.97 -5.84 -18.82
C ARG A 155 -4.05 -5.52 -20.32
N ALA A 156 -5.26 -5.44 -20.89
CA ALA A 156 -5.51 -5.04 -22.27
C ALA A 156 -5.60 -3.51 -22.44
N GLY A 157 -5.40 -2.72 -21.38
CA GLY A 157 -5.54 -1.27 -21.39
C GLY A 157 -6.98 -0.80 -21.51
N VAL A 158 -7.95 -1.64 -21.10
CA VAL A 158 -9.37 -1.28 -21.07
C VAL A 158 -9.74 -0.78 -19.68
N VAL A 159 -10.40 0.37 -19.63
CA VAL A 159 -10.85 0.97 -18.38
C VAL A 159 -12.24 0.46 -18.03
N ARG A 160 -12.44 0.09 -16.76
CA ARG A 160 -13.73 -0.27 -16.19
C ARG A 160 -13.95 0.50 -14.90
N GLU A 161 -15.21 0.78 -14.58
CA GLU A 161 -15.61 1.28 -13.28
C GLU A 161 -16.26 0.14 -12.51
N LEU A 162 -15.78 -0.08 -11.28
CA LEU A 162 -16.26 -1.12 -10.39
C LEU A 162 -17.04 -0.48 -9.25
N SER A 163 -18.18 -1.06 -8.92
CA SER A 163 -18.97 -0.73 -7.73
C SER A 163 -18.33 -1.32 -6.47
N VAL A 164 -18.77 -0.88 -5.30
CA VAL A 164 -18.33 -1.43 -4.00
C VAL A 164 -18.61 -2.94 -3.89
N ASP A 165 -19.76 -3.39 -4.40
CA ASP A 165 -20.13 -4.79 -4.35
C ASP A 165 -19.17 -5.68 -5.14
N GLU A 166 -18.69 -5.22 -6.31
CA GLU A 166 -17.73 -5.95 -7.14
C GLU A 166 -16.33 -6.03 -6.50
N LEU A 167 -16.02 -5.16 -5.55
CA LEU A 167 -14.75 -5.16 -4.84
C LEU A 167 -14.68 -6.20 -3.72
N HIS A 168 -15.79 -6.80 -3.31
CA HIS A 168 -15.87 -7.89 -2.31
C HIS A 168 -14.97 -7.65 -1.09
N TYR A 169 -15.04 -6.45 -0.51
CA TYR A 169 -14.16 -6.07 0.58
C TYR A 169 -14.33 -6.93 1.82
N THR A 170 -13.19 -7.32 2.38
CA THR A 170 -13.07 -7.92 3.70
C THR A 170 -11.89 -7.28 4.45
N TYR A 171 -11.60 -7.72 5.67
CA TYR A 171 -10.49 -7.16 6.46
C TYR A 171 -9.16 -7.29 5.73
N ARG A 172 -8.56 -6.15 5.35
CA ARG A 172 -7.28 -6.04 4.61
C ARG A 172 -7.28 -6.79 3.27
N HIS A 173 -8.45 -6.83 2.61
CA HIS A 173 -8.59 -7.55 1.35
C HIS A 173 -9.67 -6.94 0.45
N SER A 174 -9.46 -7.06 -0.87
CA SER A 174 -10.45 -6.81 -1.92
C SER A 174 -10.27 -7.81 -3.06
N ALA A 175 -11.30 -7.99 -3.89
CA ALA A 175 -11.23 -8.83 -5.09
C ALA A 175 -10.11 -8.40 -6.08
N LEU A 176 -9.62 -7.16 -5.98
CA LEU A 176 -8.49 -6.67 -6.79
C LEU A 176 -7.15 -7.35 -6.43
N GLN A 177 -7.09 -8.09 -5.32
CA GLN A 177 -5.90 -8.89 -4.95
C GLN A 177 -5.93 -10.29 -5.55
N ASP A 178 -7.08 -10.70 -6.07
CA ASP A 178 -7.33 -12.01 -6.65
C ASP A 178 -7.48 -11.87 -8.17
N GLY A 179 -7.18 -12.92 -8.90
CA GLY A 179 -7.45 -12.99 -10.34
C GLY A 179 -6.48 -12.19 -11.22
N GLU A 180 -7.01 -11.55 -12.25
CA GLU A 180 -6.22 -10.83 -13.25
C GLU A 180 -5.65 -9.52 -12.69
N THR A 181 -4.45 -9.18 -13.12
CA THR A 181 -3.81 -7.92 -12.75
C THR A 181 -4.60 -6.73 -13.28
N VAL A 182 -5.06 -5.88 -12.39
CA VAL A 182 -5.68 -4.60 -12.69
C VAL A 182 -4.90 -3.46 -12.01
N ILE A 183 -4.97 -2.29 -12.61
CA ILE A 183 -4.32 -1.07 -12.12
C ILE A 183 -5.40 -0.08 -11.72
N VAL A 184 -5.45 0.30 -10.45
CA VAL A 184 -6.37 1.32 -9.96
C VAL A 184 -5.94 2.67 -10.53
N LEU A 185 -6.86 3.38 -11.17
CA LEU A 185 -6.63 4.70 -11.76
C LEU A 185 -7.07 5.82 -10.81
N ASP A 186 -8.26 5.72 -10.29
CA ASP A 186 -8.86 6.64 -9.32
C ASP A 186 -10.00 5.96 -8.54
N ALA A 187 -10.47 6.62 -7.49
CA ALA A 187 -11.63 6.20 -6.73
C ALA A 187 -12.50 7.41 -6.36
N THR A 188 -13.81 7.20 -6.32
CA THR A 188 -14.81 8.16 -5.85
C THR A 188 -15.25 7.77 -4.45
N TYR A 189 -15.29 8.75 -3.57
CA TYR A 189 -15.68 8.60 -2.17
C TYR A 189 -16.89 9.47 -1.86
N GLU A 190 -17.67 9.06 -0.86
CA GLU A 190 -18.77 9.82 -0.31
C GLU A 190 -18.68 9.81 1.21
N GLY A 191 -18.82 11.00 1.79
CA GLY A 191 -18.86 11.19 3.23
C GLY A 191 -20.14 11.90 3.66
N ALA A 192 -20.08 12.56 4.79
CA ALA A 192 -21.17 13.38 5.32
C ALA A 192 -20.75 14.86 5.39
N ALA A 193 -21.71 15.77 5.27
CA ALA A 193 -21.43 17.18 5.48
C ALA A 193 -21.09 17.45 6.95
N ASP A 194 -20.00 18.18 7.18
CA ASP A 194 -19.60 18.65 8.53
C ASP A 194 -18.72 19.90 8.41
N GLU A 195 -18.55 20.59 9.54
CA GLU A 195 -17.70 21.78 9.63
C GLU A 195 -16.22 21.43 9.40
N PRO A 196 -15.52 22.10 8.47
CA PRO A 196 -14.11 21.84 8.19
C PRO A 196 -13.19 21.88 9.42
N ALA A 197 -13.49 22.75 10.40
CA ALA A 197 -12.72 22.86 11.63
C ALA A 197 -12.87 21.60 12.51
N ALA A 198 -14.08 21.04 12.60
CA ALA A 198 -14.35 19.82 13.37
C ALA A 198 -13.67 18.60 12.72
N ILE A 199 -13.71 18.48 11.39
CA ILE A 199 -13.03 17.41 10.63
C ILE A 199 -11.51 17.50 10.88
N LYS A 200 -10.91 18.69 10.75
CA LYS A 200 -9.48 18.90 10.99
C LYS A 200 -9.07 18.57 12.42
N ALA A 201 -9.92 18.86 13.42
CA ALA A 201 -9.65 18.49 14.81
C ALA A 201 -9.56 16.96 14.99
N ARG A 202 -10.50 16.18 14.42
CA ARG A 202 -10.46 14.71 14.43
C ARG A 202 -9.22 14.16 13.71
N MET A 203 -8.83 14.75 12.57
CA MET A 203 -7.58 14.38 11.87
C MET A 203 -6.34 14.62 12.75
N ALA A 204 -6.30 15.75 13.46
CA ALA A 204 -5.18 16.08 14.35
C ALA A 204 -5.06 15.05 15.50
N GLU A 205 -6.17 14.59 16.08
CA GLU A 205 -6.18 13.54 17.09
C GLU A 205 -5.60 12.21 16.54
N ILE A 206 -6.02 11.81 15.33
CA ILE A 206 -5.51 10.61 14.66
C ILE A 206 -3.99 10.73 14.47
N THR A 207 -3.53 11.85 13.93
CA THR A 207 -2.10 12.08 13.67
C THR A 207 -1.28 12.07 14.95
N SER A 208 -1.72 12.79 15.99
CA SER A 208 -1.06 12.84 17.30
C SER A 208 -0.96 11.45 17.94
N ARG A 209 -2.06 10.68 17.91
CA ARG A 209 -2.08 9.32 18.44
C ARG A 209 -1.11 8.41 17.69
N ARG A 210 -1.03 8.55 16.37
CA ARG A 210 -0.10 7.79 15.56
C ARG A 210 1.35 8.12 15.88
N GLU A 211 1.70 9.41 16.02
CA GLU A 211 3.04 9.88 16.34
C GLU A 211 3.55 9.34 17.68
N THR A 212 2.65 9.18 18.65
CA THR A 212 2.99 8.69 19.99
C THR A 212 3.05 7.17 20.11
N THR A 213 2.36 6.44 19.23
CA THR A 213 2.21 4.98 19.36
C THR A 213 2.91 4.16 18.30
N GLN A 214 3.36 4.77 17.20
CA GLN A 214 3.95 4.07 16.05
C GLN A 214 5.31 4.64 15.66
N PRO A 215 6.26 3.81 15.17
CA PRO A 215 7.61 4.24 14.78
C PRO A 215 7.59 4.89 13.39
N ILE A 216 6.85 6.00 13.24
CA ILE A 216 6.59 6.64 11.93
C ILE A 216 7.83 7.26 11.26
N ARG A 217 8.93 7.42 12.02
CA ARG A 217 10.20 7.98 11.51
C ARG A 217 11.20 6.89 11.12
N GLU A 218 10.86 5.63 11.40
CA GLU A 218 11.72 4.49 11.12
C GLU A 218 11.47 3.93 9.71
N ARG A 219 12.43 3.15 9.21
CA ARG A 219 12.28 2.41 7.95
C ARG A 219 11.43 1.17 8.19
N THR A 220 10.10 1.30 8.01
CA THR A 220 9.13 0.26 8.33
C THR A 220 8.05 0.15 7.25
N GLY A 221 7.46 -1.03 7.11
CA GLY A 221 6.31 -1.32 6.24
C GLY A 221 4.96 -1.24 6.96
N GLY A 222 4.86 -0.57 8.12
CA GLY A 222 3.62 -0.56 8.91
C GLY A 222 3.43 -1.84 9.74
N SER A 223 2.17 -2.19 10.00
CA SER A 223 1.83 -3.42 10.71
C SER A 223 2.31 -4.65 9.96
N THR A 224 3.14 -5.46 10.61
CA THR A 224 3.74 -6.66 9.99
C THR A 224 2.70 -7.76 9.80
N PHE A 225 1.90 -7.98 10.83
CA PHE A 225 0.89 -9.05 10.86
C PHE A 225 -0.52 -8.48 11.03
N LYS A 226 -1.48 -9.14 10.38
CA LYS A 226 -2.91 -8.91 10.62
C LYS A 226 -3.26 -9.30 12.05
N ASN A 227 -4.24 -8.63 12.66
CA ASN A 227 -4.75 -9.05 13.95
C ASN A 227 -5.58 -10.33 13.76
N PRO A 228 -5.22 -11.45 14.43
CA PRO A 228 -6.04 -12.65 14.42
C PRO A 228 -7.39 -12.41 15.15
N PRO A 229 -8.44 -13.15 14.81
CA PRO A 229 -9.73 -13.02 15.51
C PRO A 229 -9.57 -13.11 17.03
N GLY A 230 -10.06 -12.09 17.74
CA GLY A 230 -9.99 -12.01 19.20
C GLY A 230 -8.63 -11.66 19.81
N HIS A 231 -7.60 -11.44 18.98
CA HIS A 231 -6.24 -11.16 19.42
C HIS A 231 -5.67 -9.88 18.80
N SER A 232 -4.64 -9.33 19.46
CA SER A 232 -3.82 -8.24 18.92
C SER A 232 -2.42 -8.77 18.59
N SER A 233 -2.00 -8.68 17.36
CA SER A 233 -0.69 -9.19 16.92
C SER A 233 0.47 -8.60 17.71
N TRP A 234 0.41 -7.29 18.04
CA TRP A 234 1.47 -6.67 18.82
C TRP A 234 1.63 -7.26 20.24
N LYS A 235 0.52 -7.70 20.89
CA LYS A 235 0.57 -8.36 22.18
C LYS A 235 1.22 -9.73 22.07
N LEU A 236 0.83 -10.52 21.07
CA LEU A 236 1.39 -11.85 20.83
C LEU A 236 2.90 -11.80 20.56
N VAL A 237 3.35 -10.84 19.75
CA VAL A 237 4.78 -10.63 19.46
C VAL A 237 5.53 -10.18 20.72
N ASP A 238 4.92 -9.33 21.54
CA ASP A 238 5.49 -8.84 22.80
C ASP A 238 5.61 -9.96 23.83
N GLU A 239 4.54 -10.71 24.05
CA GLU A 239 4.50 -11.87 24.96
C GLU A 239 5.47 -12.98 24.55
N ALA A 240 5.68 -13.17 23.25
CA ALA A 240 6.70 -14.06 22.72
C ALA A 240 8.13 -13.54 22.96
N GLY A 241 8.28 -12.29 23.39
CA GLY A 241 9.55 -11.68 23.79
C GLY A 241 10.37 -11.13 22.63
N TRP A 242 9.74 -10.70 21.54
CA TRP A 242 10.44 -10.20 20.34
C TRP A 242 10.52 -8.68 20.24
N ARG A 243 9.92 -7.93 21.15
CA ARG A 243 10.05 -6.47 21.22
C ARG A 243 11.52 -6.04 21.33
N GLY A 244 12.01 -5.25 20.40
CA GLY A 244 13.37 -4.69 20.41
C GLY A 244 14.51 -5.68 20.19
N LYS A 245 14.22 -6.96 19.86
CA LYS A 245 15.27 -7.94 19.55
C LYS A 245 15.76 -7.80 18.12
N LEU A 246 17.07 -7.81 17.96
CA LEU A 246 17.76 -7.80 16.66
C LEU A 246 17.79 -9.19 16.03
N PHE A 247 17.67 -9.22 14.70
CA PHE A 247 17.87 -10.36 13.83
C PHE A 247 18.55 -9.87 12.54
N GLY A 248 19.84 -10.09 12.37
CA GLY A 248 20.62 -9.39 11.36
C GLY A 248 20.48 -7.87 11.53
N GLY A 249 20.18 -7.16 10.45
CA GLY A 249 19.87 -5.73 10.47
C GLY A 249 18.41 -5.37 10.75
N ALA A 250 17.56 -6.34 11.10
CA ALA A 250 16.13 -6.17 11.35
C ALA A 250 15.78 -6.24 12.84
N MET A 251 14.70 -5.58 13.27
CA MET A 251 14.10 -5.76 14.59
C MET A 251 12.61 -5.43 14.59
N PHE A 252 11.85 -5.97 15.57
CA PHE A 252 10.54 -5.42 15.91
C PHE A 252 10.69 -4.19 16.79
N SER A 253 9.94 -3.13 16.47
CA SER A 253 10.04 -1.85 17.14
C SER A 253 9.88 -1.97 18.66
N PRO A 254 10.74 -1.33 19.46
CA PRO A 254 10.52 -1.21 20.91
C PRO A 254 9.30 -0.37 21.25
N LEU A 255 8.86 0.54 20.37
CA LEU A 255 7.66 1.35 20.57
C LEU A 255 6.37 0.56 20.26
N HIS A 256 6.36 -0.25 19.18
CA HIS A 256 5.21 -1.03 18.76
C HIS A 256 5.64 -2.38 18.16
N SER A 257 5.44 -3.45 18.90
CA SER A 257 5.97 -4.80 18.61
C SER A 257 5.33 -5.51 17.38
N ASN A 258 4.41 -4.89 16.65
CA ASN A 258 3.95 -5.38 15.35
C ASN A 258 4.53 -4.58 14.17
N PHE A 259 5.58 -3.78 14.39
CA PHE A 259 6.27 -3.04 13.34
C PHE A 259 7.69 -3.55 13.17
N LEU A 260 7.96 -4.17 12.02
CA LEU A 260 9.32 -4.46 11.58
C LEU A 260 10.05 -3.18 11.20
N ILE A 261 11.30 -3.08 11.60
CA ILE A 261 12.20 -1.96 11.31
C ILE A 261 13.48 -2.47 10.65
N ASN A 262 13.88 -1.81 9.56
CA ASN A 262 15.25 -1.86 9.07
C ASN A 262 16.09 -0.85 9.87
N THR A 263 17.04 -1.34 10.66
CA THR A 263 17.90 -0.51 11.51
C THR A 263 18.99 0.27 10.75
N GLY A 264 19.05 0.09 9.43
CA GLY A 264 19.98 0.78 8.52
C GLY A 264 20.73 -0.16 7.58
N GLU A 265 20.96 -1.40 7.99
CA GLU A 265 21.78 -2.39 7.28
C GLU A 265 21.03 -3.71 6.99
N ALA A 266 19.70 -3.76 7.22
CA ALA A 266 18.92 -4.97 6.94
C ALA A 266 18.86 -5.26 5.44
N THR A 267 18.95 -6.54 5.10
CA THR A 267 18.50 -7.08 3.81
C THR A 267 17.00 -7.38 3.85
N ALA A 268 16.38 -7.62 2.71
CA ALA A 268 15.00 -8.10 2.70
C ALA A 268 14.88 -9.49 3.33
N ALA A 269 15.90 -10.32 3.18
CA ALA A 269 16.00 -11.62 3.82
C ALA A 269 16.03 -11.53 5.36
N ASP A 270 16.71 -10.55 5.95
CA ASP A 270 16.69 -10.31 7.41
C ASP A 270 15.28 -9.98 7.89
N LEU A 271 14.59 -9.06 7.20
CA LEU A 271 13.24 -8.65 7.55
C LEU A 271 12.23 -9.79 7.42
N GLU A 272 12.26 -10.53 6.31
CA GLU A 272 11.37 -11.67 6.08
C GLU A 272 11.69 -12.81 7.06
N GLY A 273 12.97 -13.12 7.26
CA GLY A 273 13.43 -14.14 8.19
C GLY A 273 13.04 -13.86 9.64
N LEU A 274 13.16 -12.59 10.09
CA LEU A 274 12.68 -12.20 11.42
C LEU A 274 11.17 -12.41 11.54
N GLY A 275 10.40 -11.96 10.56
CA GLY A 275 8.94 -12.10 10.57
C GLY A 275 8.51 -13.57 10.61
N ASP A 276 9.11 -14.44 9.80
CA ASP A 276 8.78 -15.87 9.78
C ASP A 276 9.22 -16.59 11.06
N THR A 277 10.38 -16.22 11.64
CA THR A 277 10.83 -16.71 12.95
C THR A 277 9.84 -16.36 14.04
N VAL A 278 9.37 -15.11 14.08
CA VAL A 278 8.39 -14.64 15.08
C VAL A 278 7.05 -15.35 14.92
N ARG A 279 6.58 -15.55 13.69
CA ARG A 279 5.34 -16.31 13.43
C ARG A 279 5.42 -17.74 13.98
N ALA A 280 6.53 -18.42 13.74
CA ALA A 280 6.74 -19.78 14.25
C ALA A 280 6.79 -19.82 15.79
N ASP A 281 7.49 -18.88 16.41
CA ASP A 281 7.62 -18.80 17.87
C ASP A 281 6.31 -18.45 18.57
N VAL A 282 5.53 -17.49 18.02
CA VAL A 282 4.19 -17.16 18.52
C VAL A 282 3.26 -18.35 18.42
N LEU A 283 3.24 -19.04 17.26
CA LEU A 283 2.43 -20.26 17.11
C LEU A 283 2.80 -21.32 18.14
N ALA A 284 4.10 -21.56 18.35
CA ALA A 284 4.58 -22.56 19.31
C ALA A 284 4.20 -22.21 20.77
N LYS A 285 4.24 -20.92 21.13
CA LYS A 285 3.99 -20.47 22.52
C LYS A 285 2.50 -20.29 22.84
N THR A 286 1.70 -19.88 21.85
CA THR A 286 0.31 -19.42 22.07
C THR A 286 -0.74 -20.24 21.35
N GLY A 287 -0.36 -21.05 20.35
CA GLY A 287 -1.26 -21.74 19.45
C GLY A 287 -1.93 -20.83 18.42
N VAL A 288 -1.61 -19.53 18.39
CA VAL A 288 -2.21 -18.56 17.46
C VAL A 288 -1.33 -18.36 16.24
N GLN A 289 -1.92 -18.57 15.05
CA GLN A 289 -1.26 -18.33 13.77
C GLN A 289 -1.30 -16.83 13.45
N LEU A 290 -0.13 -16.24 13.15
CA LEU A 290 -0.03 -14.87 12.61
C LEU A 290 0.02 -14.91 11.08
N ASP A 291 -0.71 -14.01 10.43
CA ASP A 291 -0.70 -13.82 8.99
C ASP A 291 -0.04 -12.47 8.64
N TRP A 292 0.81 -12.50 7.62
CA TRP A 292 1.44 -11.30 7.11
C TRP A 292 0.40 -10.29 6.60
N GLU A 293 0.52 -9.03 7.01
CA GLU A 293 -0.18 -7.89 6.41
C GLU A 293 0.69 -7.24 5.32
N ILE A 294 2.00 -7.16 5.57
CA ILE A 294 2.97 -6.66 4.58
C ILE A 294 3.00 -7.58 3.37
N LYS A 295 2.87 -7.01 2.19
CA LYS A 295 2.98 -7.74 0.92
C LYS A 295 4.44 -8.00 0.59
N ARG A 296 4.78 -9.29 0.43
CA ARG A 296 6.13 -9.75 0.06
C ARG A 296 6.13 -10.07 -1.42
N ILE A 297 7.01 -9.44 -2.18
CA ILE A 297 7.09 -9.60 -3.63
C ILE A 297 8.52 -9.85 -4.07
N GLY A 298 8.66 -10.46 -5.25
CA GLY A 298 9.96 -10.71 -5.86
C GLY A 298 10.56 -12.07 -5.53
N ARG A 299 11.74 -12.27 -6.08
CA ARG A 299 12.56 -13.50 -5.97
C ARG A 299 13.44 -13.43 -4.73
N SER A 300 13.62 -14.57 -4.06
CA SER A 300 14.58 -14.75 -2.95
C SER A 300 16.01 -14.70 -3.43
#